data_cae5932607c03e5bd081cf692c98b4d1
#
_entry.id   cae5932607c03e5bd081cf692c98b4d1
#
_cell.length_a   1.000
_cell.length_b   1.000
_cell.length_c   1.000
_cell.angle_alpha   90.00
_cell.angle_beta   90.00
_cell.angle_gamma   90.00
#
_symmetry.space_group_name_H-M   'P 1'
#
loop_
_entity.id
_entity.type
_entity.pdbx_description
1 polymer ?
#
loop_
_entity_poly.entity_id
_entity_poly.type
_entity_poly.pdbx_seq_one_letter_code
_entity_poly.pdbx_strand_id
1 'polypeptide(L)'
;MLKDSYHFILSGLMATIYSEMDKIMLGQMLNDTAVGYYTASAKIATMWSFVLMAFINSARPVIMSSRNISQEKYEKQLNRLYAAIIWVGIAMALCFTLGGKLVIYVMYGVEYMPAVSTLQILAWYTMFSILGSARGIWIVCENKAKYVKYYLGIGAVLNVILNYVLIPIYGAGGAAMATLSTQIFTAVFAPLIFKETRVYGRHILESFLLRGTR
;
A
#
# COMPACT_ATOMS: atom_id res chain seq x y z
N MET A 1 16.47 -21.37 21.48
CA MET A 1 15.00 -21.27 21.33
C MET A 1 14.43 -19.99 21.92
N LEU A 2 14.50 -19.69 23.24
CA LEU A 2 13.90 -18.44 23.78
C LEU A 2 14.57 -17.14 23.27
N LYS A 3 15.89 -17.13 23.05
CA LYS A 3 16.62 -15.95 22.51
C LYS A 3 16.24 -15.66 21.05
N ASP A 4 15.95 -16.67 20.25
CA ASP A 4 15.54 -16.50 18.86
C ASP A 4 14.08 -16.03 18.77
N SER A 5 13.22 -16.57 19.67
CA SER A 5 11.82 -16.16 19.77
C SER A 5 11.64 -14.68 20.16
N TYR A 6 12.52 -14.15 21.02
CA TYR A 6 12.49 -12.75 21.40
C TYR A 6 12.65 -11.79 20.19
N HIS A 7 13.56 -12.09 19.27
CA HIS A 7 13.74 -11.27 18.08
C HIS A 7 12.51 -11.29 17.16
N PHE A 8 11.83 -12.45 17.03
CA PHE A 8 10.59 -12.53 16.25
C PHE A 8 9.43 -11.76 16.91
N ILE A 9 9.29 -11.88 18.23
CA ILE A 9 8.27 -11.14 18.99
C ILE A 9 8.50 -9.63 18.86
N LEU A 10 9.74 -9.16 19.06
CA LEU A 10 10.07 -7.74 18.95
C LEU A 10 9.84 -7.21 17.54
N SER A 11 10.23 -7.95 16.50
CA SER A 11 9.98 -7.58 15.11
C SER A 11 8.48 -7.52 14.78
N GLY A 12 7.70 -8.46 15.31
CA GLY A 12 6.24 -8.48 15.17
C GLY A 12 5.57 -7.29 15.86
N LEU A 13 5.98 -6.97 17.08
CA LEU A 13 5.51 -5.79 17.82
C LEU A 13 5.84 -4.49 17.07
N MET A 14 7.07 -4.34 16.59
CA MET A 14 7.47 -3.16 15.81
C MET A 14 6.66 -3.03 14.52
N ALA A 15 6.42 -4.12 13.81
CA ALA A 15 5.60 -4.12 12.59
C ALA A 15 4.14 -3.73 12.91
N THR A 16 3.59 -4.24 14.01
CA THR A 16 2.22 -3.89 14.45
C THR A 16 2.13 -2.43 14.86
N ILE A 17 3.07 -1.92 15.66
CA ILE A 17 3.11 -0.49 16.04
C ILE A 17 3.19 0.38 14.78
N TYR A 18 4.04 0.01 13.83
CA TYR A 18 4.14 0.75 12.57
C TYR A 18 2.83 0.75 11.76
N SER A 19 2.15 -0.40 11.66
CA SER A 19 0.90 -0.51 10.90
C SER A 19 -0.29 0.22 11.55
N GLU A 20 -0.23 0.41 12.88
CA GLU A 20 -1.28 1.07 13.66
C GLU A 20 -0.94 2.53 14.02
N MET A 21 0.21 3.05 13.56
CA MET A 21 0.72 4.37 13.94
C MET A 21 -0.29 5.49 13.66
N ASP A 22 -0.99 5.43 12.54
CA ASP A 22 -2.02 6.41 12.17
C ASP A 22 -3.11 6.49 13.24
N LYS A 23 -3.59 5.33 13.73
CA LYS A 23 -4.64 5.25 14.75
C LYS A 23 -4.15 5.72 16.13
N ILE A 24 -2.90 5.36 16.47
CA ILE A 24 -2.27 5.80 17.71
C ILE A 24 -2.14 7.33 17.72
N MET A 25 -1.64 7.91 16.63
CA MET A 25 -1.49 9.35 16.52
C MET A 25 -2.85 10.07 16.50
N LEU A 26 -3.86 9.52 15.79
CA LEU A 26 -5.22 10.07 15.81
C LEU A 26 -5.82 10.07 17.22
N GLY A 27 -5.68 8.99 17.97
CA GLY A 27 -6.19 8.89 19.35
C GLY A 27 -5.51 9.87 20.30
N GLN A 28 -4.18 10.03 20.16
CA GLN A 28 -3.40 10.94 21.02
C GLN A 28 -3.57 12.42 20.65
N MET A 29 -3.70 12.74 19.37
CA MET A 29 -3.73 14.13 18.88
C MET A 29 -5.16 14.70 18.79
N LEU A 30 -6.17 13.83 18.66
CA LEU A 30 -7.57 14.23 18.53
C LEU A 30 -8.46 13.49 19.56
N ASN A 31 -9.12 12.38 19.12
CA ASN A 31 -10.06 11.62 19.94
C ASN A 31 -10.41 10.27 19.31
N ASP A 32 -11.13 9.42 20.08
CA ASP A 32 -11.56 8.08 19.66
C ASP A 32 -12.54 8.12 18.47
N THR A 33 -13.32 9.17 18.31
CA THR A 33 -14.24 9.32 17.18
C THR A 33 -13.48 9.43 15.87
N ALA A 34 -12.38 10.18 15.84
CA ALA A 34 -11.51 10.28 14.66
C ALA A 34 -10.85 8.93 14.33
N VAL A 35 -10.43 8.16 15.35
CA VAL A 35 -9.95 6.78 15.19
C VAL A 35 -11.04 5.88 14.61
N GLY A 36 -12.29 6.04 15.07
CA GLY A 36 -13.45 5.32 14.55
C GLY A 36 -13.69 5.58 13.08
N TYR A 37 -13.70 6.84 12.65
CA TYR A 37 -13.86 7.21 11.23
C TYR A 37 -12.74 6.67 10.35
N TYR A 38 -11.49 6.79 10.80
CA TYR A 38 -10.34 6.26 10.09
C TYR A 38 -10.42 4.73 9.95
N THR A 39 -10.72 4.03 11.05
CA THR A 39 -10.77 2.57 11.07
C THR A 39 -11.90 2.02 10.20
N ALA A 40 -13.09 2.62 10.23
CA ALA A 40 -14.21 2.25 9.37
C ALA A 40 -13.83 2.43 7.89
N SER A 41 -13.26 3.59 7.53
CA SER A 41 -12.80 3.89 6.19
C SER A 41 -11.71 2.92 5.71
N ALA A 42 -10.72 2.63 6.56
CA ALA A 42 -9.62 1.72 6.23
C ALA A 42 -10.11 0.29 5.99
N LYS A 43 -11.04 -0.21 6.80
CA LYS A 43 -11.65 -1.53 6.60
C LYS A 43 -12.34 -1.65 5.24
N ILE A 44 -13.16 -0.65 4.86
CA ILE A 44 -13.84 -0.65 3.56
C ILE A 44 -12.83 -0.53 2.43
N ALA A 45 -11.91 0.43 2.52
CA ALA A 45 -10.91 0.68 1.47
C ALA A 45 -10.05 -0.55 1.17
N THR A 46 -9.75 -1.37 2.18
CA THR A 46 -8.86 -2.54 2.04
C THR A 46 -9.60 -3.86 1.84
N MET A 47 -10.93 -3.93 2.03
CA MET A 47 -11.67 -5.19 1.98
C MET A 47 -11.55 -5.95 0.66
N TRP A 48 -11.38 -5.26 -0.46
CA TRP A 48 -11.25 -5.88 -1.78
C TRP A 48 -9.82 -6.35 -2.10
N SER A 49 -8.84 -5.89 -1.30
CA SER A 49 -7.41 -6.18 -1.55
C SER A 49 -7.09 -7.69 -1.50
N PHE A 50 -7.88 -8.49 -0.77
CA PHE A 50 -7.67 -9.93 -0.67
C PHE A 50 -7.74 -10.63 -2.04
N VAL A 51 -8.59 -10.14 -2.95
CA VAL A 51 -8.73 -10.69 -4.31
C VAL A 51 -7.43 -10.53 -5.09
N LEU A 52 -6.87 -9.32 -5.09
CA LEU A 52 -5.60 -9.05 -5.76
C LEU A 52 -4.41 -9.72 -5.06
N MET A 53 -4.43 -9.85 -3.74
CA MET A 53 -3.40 -10.60 -3.02
C MET A 53 -3.44 -12.09 -3.37
N ALA A 54 -4.60 -12.70 -3.50
CA ALA A 54 -4.74 -14.07 -3.99
C ALA A 54 -4.19 -14.21 -5.41
N PHE A 55 -4.49 -13.25 -6.30
CA PHE A 55 -3.96 -13.21 -7.66
C PHE A 55 -2.43 -13.08 -7.68
N ILE A 56 -1.85 -12.17 -6.88
CA ILE A 56 -0.39 -12.02 -6.73
C ILE A 56 0.25 -13.33 -6.25
N ASN A 57 -0.34 -13.99 -5.24
CA ASN A 57 0.19 -15.23 -4.69
C ASN A 57 0.14 -16.38 -5.71
N SER A 58 -0.91 -16.45 -6.51
CA SER A 58 -1.04 -17.45 -7.59
C SER A 58 -0.08 -17.17 -8.76
N ALA A 59 0.15 -15.90 -9.11
CA ALA A 59 1.06 -15.51 -10.17
C ALA A 59 2.54 -15.64 -9.79
N ARG A 60 2.86 -15.53 -8.49
CA ARG A 60 4.23 -15.54 -7.97
C ARG A 60 5.07 -16.71 -8.45
N PRO A 61 4.68 -18.00 -8.29
CA PRO A 61 5.51 -19.12 -8.72
C PRO A 61 5.71 -19.14 -10.25
N VAL A 62 4.70 -18.74 -11.02
CA VAL A 62 4.75 -18.68 -12.48
C VAL A 62 5.75 -17.61 -12.96
N ILE A 63 5.70 -16.43 -12.36
CA ILE A 63 6.63 -15.33 -12.68
C ILE A 63 8.06 -15.70 -12.26
N MET A 64 8.24 -16.25 -11.07
CA MET A 64 9.57 -16.66 -10.58
C MET A 64 10.19 -17.75 -11.43
N SER A 65 9.43 -18.76 -11.88
CA SER A 65 9.94 -19.80 -12.76
C SER A 65 10.29 -19.27 -14.15
N SER A 66 9.56 -18.29 -14.67
CA SER A 66 9.82 -17.69 -15.97
C SER A 66 11.18 -16.97 -16.03
N ARG A 67 11.70 -16.50 -14.90
CA ARG A 67 13.03 -15.88 -14.76
C ARG A 67 14.15 -16.82 -15.21
N ASN A 68 13.99 -18.13 -14.94
CA ASN A 68 14.96 -19.14 -15.31
C ASN A 68 14.85 -19.58 -16.79
N ILE A 69 13.77 -19.22 -17.49
CA ILE A 69 13.51 -19.60 -18.87
C ILE A 69 13.96 -18.48 -19.82
N SER A 70 13.49 -17.26 -19.62
CA SER A 70 13.77 -16.12 -20.47
C SER A 70 13.52 -14.81 -19.71
N GLN A 71 14.46 -13.88 -19.82
CA GLN A 71 14.34 -12.53 -19.26
C GLN A 71 13.13 -11.79 -19.84
N GLU A 72 12.91 -11.90 -21.15
CA GLU A 72 11.79 -11.26 -21.83
C GLU A 72 10.43 -11.78 -21.32
N LYS A 73 10.31 -13.11 -21.17
CA LYS A 73 9.08 -13.73 -20.64
C LYS A 73 8.81 -13.28 -19.19
N TYR A 74 9.85 -13.21 -18.37
CA TYR A 74 9.75 -12.73 -17.00
C TYR A 74 9.27 -11.28 -16.93
N GLU A 75 9.91 -10.37 -17.67
CA GLU A 75 9.55 -8.95 -17.69
C GLU A 75 8.12 -8.74 -18.20
N LYS A 76 7.72 -9.46 -19.23
CA LYS A 76 6.36 -9.41 -19.78
C LYS A 76 5.32 -9.87 -18.75
N GLN A 77 5.54 -10.96 -18.03
CA GLN A 77 4.63 -11.45 -17.00
C GLN A 77 4.56 -10.48 -15.81
N LEU A 78 5.69 -9.91 -15.40
CA LEU A 78 5.78 -8.93 -14.34
C LEU A 78 5.02 -7.65 -14.70
N ASN A 79 5.22 -7.13 -15.91
CA ASN A 79 4.51 -5.95 -16.41
C ASN A 79 2.99 -6.19 -16.52
N ARG A 80 2.57 -7.39 -16.94
CA ARG A 80 1.15 -7.77 -16.95
C ARG A 80 0.54 -7.77 -15.54
N LEU A 81 1.26 -8.32 -14.56
CA LEU A 81 0.81 -8.31 -13.16
C LEU A 81 0.65 -6.88 -12.65
N TYR A 82 1.65 -6.02 -12.86
CA TYR A 82 1.58 -4.63 -12.41
C TYR A 82 0.49 -3.85 -13.14
N ALA A 83 0.33 -4.05 -14.44
CA ALA A 83 -0.74 -3.41 -15.21
C ALA A 83 -2.13 -3.81 -14.67
N ALA A 84 -2.36 -5.11 -14.40
CA ALA A 84 -3.61 -5.58 -13.82
C ALA A 84 -3.90 -4.92 -12.46
N ILE A 85 -2.89 -4.85 -11.57
CA ILE A 85 -3.02 -4.22 -10.25
C ILE A 85 -3.33 -2.73 -10.38
N ILE A 86 -2.63 -2.02 -11.26
CA ILE A 86 -2.82 -0.58 -11.47
C ILE A 86 -4.24 -0.30 -11.99
N TRP A 87 -4.66 -0.97 -13.04
CA TRP A 87 -5.95 -0.67 -13.66
C TRP A 87 -7.14 -1.11 -12.82
N VAL A 88 -7.07 -2.28 -12.18
CA VAL A 88 -8.10 -2.71 -11.21
C VAL A 88 -8.09 -1.78 -10.00
N GLY A 89 -6.93 -1.39 -9.50
CA GLY A 89 -6.79 -0.45 -8.39
C GLY A 89 -7.38 0.92 -8.70
N ILE A 90 -7.14 1.47 -9.91
CA ILE A 90 -7.76 2.73 -10.37
C ILE A 90 -9.28 2.59 -10.42
N ALA A 91 -9.78 1.49 -11.02
CA ALA A 91 -11.23 1.27 -11.13
C ALA A 91 -11.89 1.22 -9.75
N MET A 92 -11.30 0.50 -8.79
CA MET A 92 -11.81 0.43 -7.42
C MET A 92 -11.69 1.75 -6.67
N ALA A 93 -10.58 2.48 -6.83
CA ALA A 93 -10.42 3.81 -6.23
C ALA A 93 -11.45 4.80 -6.75
N LEU A 94 -11.75 4.78 -8.06
CA LEU A 94 -12.81 5.60 -8.66
C LEU A 94 -14.20 5.18 -8.14
N CYS A 95 -14.47 3.87 -8.03
CA CYS A 95 -15.71 3.35 -7.49
C CYS A 95 -15.97 3.89 -6.06
N PHE A 96 -14.97 3.83 -5.17
CA PHE A 96 -15.08 4.38 -3.81
C PHE A 96 -15.07 5.91 -3.78
N THR A 97 -14.39 6.56 -4.72
CA THR A 97 -14.42 8.04 -4.81
C THR A 97 -15.82 8.54 -5.16
N LEU A 98 -16.50 7.86 -6.09
CA LEU A 98 -17.85 8.24 -6.55
C LEU A 98 -18.95 7.69 -5.63
N GLY A 99 -18.82 6.42 -5.22
CA GLY A 99 -19.83 5.70 -4.43
C GLY A 99 -19.60 5.71 -2.92
N GLY A 100 -18.51 6.26 -2.42
CA GLY A 100 -18.10 6.16 -1.02
C GLY A 100 -19.14 6.68 -0.03
N LYS A 101 -19.88 7.73 -0.42
CA LYS A 101 -20.99 8.27 0.39
C LYS A 101 -22.08 7.22 0.61
N LEU A 102 -22.49 6.52 -0.45
CA LEU A 102 -23.50 5.47 -0.37
C LEU A 102 -23.00 4.28 0.47
N VAL A 103 -21.76 3.89 0.25
CA VAL A 103 -21.14 2.76 0.97
C VAL A 103 -21.07 3.03 2.47
N ILE A 104 -20.59 4.21 2.89
CA ILE A 104 -20.55 4.59 4.31
C ILE A 104 -21.98 4.64 4.89
N TYR A 105 -22.92 5.26 4.19
CA TYR A 105 -24.29 5.36 4.65
C TYR A 105 -24.93 3.98 4.90
N VAL A 106 -24.76 3.06 3.97
CA VAL A 106 -25.35 1.70 4.07
C VAL A 106 -24.67 0.86 5.15
N MET A 107 -23.34 0.98 5.30
CA MET A 107 -22.58 0.12 6.23
C MET A 107 -22.54 0.65 7.68
N TYR A 108 -22.52 1.99 7.86
CA TYR A 108 -22.29 2.61 9.18
C TYR A 108 -23.33 3.66 9.56
N GLY A 109 -24.21 4.06 8.63
CA GLY A 109 -25.25 5.06 8.88
C GLY A 109 -24.77 6.51 8.79
N VAL A 110 -25.68 7.44 9.14
CA VAL A 110 -25.48 8.89 9.00
C VAL A 110 -24.34 9.41 9.88
N GLU A 111 -24.13 8.82 11.06
CA GLU A 111 -23.13 9.26 12.04
C GLU A 111 -21.70 9.14 11.49
N TYR A 112 -21.45 8.23 10.56
CA TYR A 112 -20.15 8.01 9.94
C TYR A 112 -19.93 8.79 8.62
N MET A 113 -20.82 9.70 8.27
CA MET A 113 -20.66 10.52 7.06
C MET A 113 -19.34 11.31 7.00
N PRO A 114 -18.75 11.80 8.13
CA PRO A 114 -17.43 12.42 8.12
C PRO A 114 -16.32 11.50 7.66
N ALA A 115 -16.50 10.17 7.72
CA ALA A 115 -15.51 9.17 7.25
C ALA A 115 -15.41 9.06 5.72
N VAL A 116 -16.37 9.65 4.97
CA VAL A 116 -16.40 9.53 3.49
C VAL A 116 -15.12 10.06 2.84
N SER A 117 -14.65 11.24 3.23
CA SER A 117 -13.41 11.82 2.69
C SER A 117 -12.18 10.94 2.98
N THR A 118 -12.14 10.38 4.19
CA THR A 118 -11.08 9.43 4.59
C THR A 118 -11.12 8.16 3.74
N LEU A 119 -12.31 7.59 3.49
CA LEU A 119 -12.50 6.43 2.62
C LEU A 119 -12.00 6.72 1.19
N GLN A 120 -12.39 7.86 0.62
CA GLN A 120 -11.99 8.25 -0.73
C GLN A 120 -10.47 8.31 -0.88
N ILE A 121 -9.77 8.87 0.10
CA ILE A 121 -8.29 8.95 0.08
C ILE A 121 -7.67 7.55 0.25
N LEU A 122 -8.15 6.76 1.21
CA LEU A 122 -7.62 5.43 1.49
C LEU A 122 -7.89 4.42 0.36
N ALA A 123 -8.91 4.64 -0.46
CA ALA A 123 -9.14 3.85 -1.66
C ALA A 123 -7.96 3.94 -2.65
N TRP A 124 -7.39 5.13 -2.84
CA TRP A 124 -6.18 5.33 -3.64
C TRP A 124 -4.94 4.75 -2.97
N TYR A 125 -4.80 4.89 -1.65
CA TYR A 125 -3.73 4.24 -0.90
C TYR A 125 -3.67 2.74 -1.16
N THR A 126 -4.82 2.05 -1.18
CA THR A 126 -4.90 0.58 -1.31
C THR A 126 -4.26 0.10 -2.62
N MET A 127 -4.45 0.83 -3.74
CA MET A 127 -3.81 0.52 -5.02
C MET A 127 -2.27 0.50 -4.90
N PHE A 128 -1.69 1.54 -4.32
CA PHE A 128 -0.23 1.63 -4.15
C PHE A 128 0.31 0.60 -3.14
N SER A 129 -0.48 0.26 -2.12
CA SER A 129 -0.14 -0.76 -1.13
C SER A 129 -0.03 -2.15 -1.77
N ILE A 130 -1.00 -2.51 -2.61
CA ILE A 130 -0.98 -3.78 -3.36
C ILE A 130 0.17 -3.81 -4.37
N LEU A 131 0.44 -2.70 -5.05
CA LEU A 131 1.58 -2.56 -5.95
C LEU A 131 2.91 -2.76 -5.21
N GLY A 132 3.05 -2.20 -4.01
CA GLY A 132 4.19 -2.42 -3.12
C GLY A 132 4.36 -3.89 -2.72
N SER A 133 3.26 -4.61 -2.49
CA SER A 133 3.26 -6.04 -2.18
C SER A 133 3.71 -6.88 -3.39
N ALA A 134 3.21 -6.56 -4.60
CA ALA A 134 3.61 -7.22 -5.85
C ALA A 134 5.09 -7.01 -6.18
N ARG A 135 5.68 -5.85 -5.81
CA ARG A 135 7.11 -5.59 -5.93
C ARG A 135 7.95 -6.67 -5.25
N GLY A 136 7.42 -7.31 -4.21
CA GLY A 136 8.10 -8.40 -3.50
C GLY A 136 8.56 -9.52 -4.44
N ILE A 137 7.85 -9.80 -5.54
CA ILE A 137 8.26 -10.80 -6.54
C ILE A 137 9.56 -10.35 -7.23
N TRP A 138 9.59 -9.12 -7.74
CA TRP A 138 10.76 -8.52 -8.38
C TRP A 138 11.97 -8.47 -7.42
N ILE A 139 11.74 -8.04 -6.17
CA ILE A 139 12.77 -7.95 -5.14
C ILE A 139 13.45 -9.29 -4.90
N VAL A 140 12.69 -10.39 -4.83
CA VAL A 140 13.22 -11.74 -4.63
C VAL A 140 13.96 -12.21 -5.88
N CYS A 141 13.37 -12.07 -7.07
CA CYS A 141 13.98 -12.49 -8.33
C CYS A 141 15.30 -11.76 -8.64
N GLU A 142 15.40 -10.49 -8.28
CA GLU A 142 16.59 -9.66 -8.53
C GLU A 142 17.56 -9.61 -7.32
N ASN A 143 17.29 -10.40 -6.27
CA ASN A 143 18.10 -10.44 -5.03
C ASN A 143 18.30 -9.05 -4.39
N LYS A 144 17.24 -8.23 -4.38
CA LYS A 144 17.27 -6.85 -3.88
C LYS A 144 16.65 -6.70 -2.48
N ALA A 145 16.51 -7.78 -1.72
CA ALA A 145 15.87 -7.79 -0.39
C ALA A 145 16.48 -6.79 0.60
N LYS A 146 17.80 -6.50 0.47
CA LYS A 146 18.49 -5.51 1.34
C LYS A 146 17.89 -4.09 1.28
N TYR A 147 17.18 -3.73 0.18
CA TYR A 147 16.57 -2.40 0.02
C TYR A 147 15.23 -2.25 0.74
N VAL A 148 14.54 -3.35 1.07
CA VAL A 148 13.22 -3.33 1.72
C VAL A 148 13.27 -2.57 3.04
N LYS A 149 14.29 -2.80 3.86
CA LYS A 149 14.47 -2.11 5.15
C LYS A 149 14.58 -0.58 5.00
N TYR A 150 15.22 -0.10 3.92
CA TYR A 150 15.33 1.32 3.65
C TYR A 150 13.99 1.92 3.23
N TYR A 151 13.22 1.22 2.38
CA TYR A 151 11.89 1.68 1.99
C TYR A 151 10.95 1.76 3.19
N LEU A 152 10.97 0.73 4.06
CA LEU A 152 10.16 0.71 5.27
C LEU A 152 10.61 1.80 6.25
N GLY A 153 11.91 1.96 6.48
CA GLY A 153 12.45 2.98 7.40
C GLY A 153 12.12 4.40 6.94
N ILE A 154 12.37 4.72 5.67
CA ILE A 154 12.03 6.04 5.12
C ILE A 154 10.52 6.26 5.16
N GLY A 155 9.74 5.24 4.80
CA GLY A 155 8.28 5.30 4.87
C GLY A 155 7.77 5.59 6.28
N ALA A 156 8.31 4.90 7.30
CA ALA A 156 7.91 5.11 8.69
C ALA A 156 8.18 6.56 9.16
N VAL A 157 9.37 7.06 8.91
CA VAL A 157 9.73 8.44 9.30
C VAL A 157 8.85 9.46 8.56
N LEU A 158 8.67 9.28 7.25
CA LEU A 158 7.84 10.17 6.44
C LEU A 158 6.38 10.16 6.91
N ASN A 159 5.81 8.99 7.19
CA ASN A 159 4.44 8.84 7.67
C ASN A 159 4.23 9.55 9.01
N VAL A 160 5.14 9.37 9.99
CA VAL A 160 5.05 10.06 11.29
C VAL A 160 5.12 11.57 11.13
N ILE A 161 6.04 12.08 10.31
CA ILE A 161 6.16 13.52 10.05
C ILE A 161 4.90 14.07 9.41
N LEU A 162 4.39 13.41 8.38
CA LEU A 162 3.18 13.83 7.69
C LEU A 162 1.94 13.75 8.59
N ASN A 163 1.80 12.71 9.39
CA ASN A 163 0.73 12.59 10.38
C ASN A 163 0.77 13.75 11.37
N TYR A 164 1.95 14.06 11.91
CA TYR A 164 2.11 15.15 12.88
C TYR A 164 1.66 16.51 12.32
N VAL A 165 1.88 16.74 11.01
CA VAL A 165 1.51 17.99 10.34
C VAL A 165 0.04 17.99 9.89
N LEU A 166 -0.45 16.86 9.33
CA LEU A 166 -1.74 16.83 8.65
C LEU A 166 -2.92 16.47 9.58
N ILE A 167 -2.70 15.69 10.63
CA ILE A 167 -3.76 15.31 11.57
C ILE A 167 -4.39 16.53 12.25
N PRO A 168 -3.64 17.52 12.78
CA PRO A 168 -4.23 18.69 13.42
C PRO A 168 -5.10 19.54 12.48
N ILE A 169 -4.83 19.50 11.18
CA ILE A 169 -5.50 20.33 10.18
C ILE A 169 -6.72 19.62 9.58
N TYR A 170 -6.59 18.34 9.26
CA TYR A 170 -7.56 17.58 8.48
C TYR A 170 -8.14 16.35 9.20
N GLY A 171 -7.79 16.14 10.46
CA GLY A 171 -8.30 15.02 11.26
C GLY A 171 -7.98 13.65 10.66
N ALA A 172 -8.97 12.77 10.63
CA ALA A 172 -8.83 11.43 10.04
C ALA A 172 -8.46 11.47 8.55
N GLY A 173 -8.95 12.48 7.81
CA GLY A 173 -8.53 12.73 6.43
C GLY A 173 -7.04 13.07 6.32
N GLY A 174 -6.48 13.80 7.29
CA GLY A 174 -5.06 14.11 7.37
C GLY A 174 -4.19 12.87 7.53
N ALA A 175 -4.59 11.94 8.40
CA ALA A 175 -3.93 10.64 8.53
C ALA A 175 -3.98 9.85 7.21
N ALA A 176 -5.13 9.83 6.54
CA ALA A 176 -5.28 9.17 5.25
C ALA A 176 -4.38 9.79 4.16
N MET A 177 -4.25 11.12 4.13
CA MET A 177 -3.34 11.82 3.22
C MET A 177 -1.88 11.48 3.51
N ALA A 178 -1.48 11.42 4.78
CA ALA A 178 -0.13 11.04 5.21
C ALA A 178 0.19 9.61 4.74
N THR A 179 -0.72 8.68 4.95
CA THR A 179 -0.58 7.28 4.56
C THR A 179 -0.53 7.11 3.04
N LEU A 180 -1.41 7.79 2.28
CA LEU A 180 -1.38 7.78 0.82
C LEU A 180 -0.06 8.35 0.28
N SER A 181 0.35 9.52 0.76
CA SER A 181 1.59 10.17 0.31
C SER A 181 2.82 9.32 0.59
N THR A 182 2.90 8.73 1.78
CA THR A 182 3.96 7.80 2.17
C THR A 182 3.98 6.56 1.27
N GLN A 183 2.81 6.01 0.96
CA GLN A 183 2.70 4.81 0.14
C GLN A 183 3.07 5.09 -1.32
N ILE A 184 2.66 6.22 -1.89
CA ILE A 184 3.11 6.68 -3.20
C ILE A 184 4.64 6.80 -3.21
N PHE A 185 5.19 7.47 -2.20
CA PHE A 185 6.63 7.65 -2.10
C PHE A 185 7.36 6.30 -2.05
N THR A 186 6.96 5.39 -1.18
CA THR A 186 7.63 4.09 -0.99
C THR A 186 7.41 3.13 -2.15
N ALA A 187 6.25 3.16 -2.81
CA ALA A 187 5.95 2.29 -3.95
C ALA A 187 6.60 2.75 -5.25
N VAL A 188 6.68 4.08 -5.48
CA VAL A 188 7.08 4.65 -6.77
C VAL A 188 8.44 5.36 -6.69
N PHE A 189 8.60 6.31 -5.75
CA PHE A 189 9.78 7.18 -5.72
C PHE A 189 10.98 6.56 -5.01
N ALA A 190 10.79 5.88 -3.88
CA ALA A 190 11.88 5.29 -3.13
C ALA A 190 12.73 4.28 -3.95
N PRO A 191 12.15 3.43 -4.81
CA PRO A 191 12.93 2.59 -5.71
C PRO A 191 13.80 3.35 -6.71
N LEU A 192 13.45 4.60 -7.04
CA LEU A 192 14.22 5.42 -7.99
C LEU A 192 15.48 6.03 -7.36
N ILE A 193 15.55 6.11 -6.04
CA ILE A 193 16.68 6.69 -5.29
C ILE A 193 17.94 5.81 -5.47
N PHE A 194 17.79 4.50 -5.42
CA PHE A 194 18.92 3.57 -5.53
C PHE A 194 19.09 3.11 -6.98
N LYS A 195 20.30 3.25 -7.52
CA LYS A 195 20.61 2.86 -8.93
C LYS A 195 20.18 1.44 -9.25
N GLU A 196 20.36 0.51 -8.32
CA GLU A 196 20.08 -0.92 -8.49
C GLU A 196 18.59 -1.25 -8.51
N THR A 197 17.74 -0.36 -8.08
CA THR A 197 16.28 -0.58 -8.06
C THR A 197 15.50 0.32 -9.03
N ARG A 198 16.19 1.19 -9.78
CA ARG A 198 15.56 2.07 -10.79
C ARG A 198 14.85 1.29 -11.91
N VAL A 199 15.32 0.10 -12.24
CA VAL A 199 14.68 -0.77 -13.23
C VAL A 199 13.24 -1.09 -12.85
N TYR A 200 12.95 -1.25 -11.56
CA TYR A 200 11.59 -1.41 -11.08
C TYR A 200 10.69 -0.21 -11.45
N GLY A 201 11.19 1.01 -11.31
CA GLY A 201 10.44 2.21 -11.71
C GLY A 201 10.07 2.22 -13.19
N ARG A 202 10.95 1.69 -14.05
CA ARG A 202 10.67 1.50 -15.48
C ARG A 202 9.52 0.51 -15.71
N HIS A 203 9.51 -0.63 -15.01
CA HIS A 203 8.42 -1.60 -15.09
C HIS A 203 7.07 -0.98 -14.70
N ILE A 204 7.03 -0.14 -13.67
CA ILE A 204 5.79 0.57 -13.27
C ILE A 204 5.31 1.50 -14.38
N LEU A 205 6.19 2.32 -14.96
CA LEU A 205 5.83 3.24 -16.03
C LEU A 205 5.36 2.50 -17.30
N GLU A 206 6.06 1.45 -17.69
CA GLU A 206 5.67 0.61 -18.83
C GLU A 206 4.30 -0.05 -18.60
N SER A 207 4.06 -0.54 -17.38
CA SER A 207 2.79 -1.17 -16.99
C SER A 207 1.63 -0.18 -16.98
N PHE A 208 1.85 1.05 -16.53
CA PHE A 208 0.84 2.10 -16.58
C PHE A 208 0.45 2.45 -18.02
N LEU A 209 1.42 2.49 -18.93
CA LEU A 209 1.22 2.77 -20.35
C LEU A 209 0.84 1.52 -21.16
N LEU A 210 0.62 0.37 -20.52
CA LEU A 210 0.40 -0.93 -21.14
C LEU A 210 1.51 -1.34 -22.14
N ARG A 211 2.69 -0.72 -22.04
CA ARG A 211 3.87 -1.09 -22.82
C ARG A 211 4.54 -2.31 -22.20
N GLY A 212 5.05 -3.22 -23.02
CA GLY A 212 5.68 -4.46 -22.55
C GLY A 212 4.70 -5.52 -22.00
N THR A 213 3.38 -5.32 -22.16
CA THR A 213 2.36 -6.31 -21.80
C THR A 213 1.93 -7.18 -22.98
N ARG A 214 2.22 -6.77 -24.22
CA ARG A 214 1.90 -7.48 -25.46
C ARG A 214 2.93 -8.54 -25.84
#